data_dfe32dc6754463d48610ad7b2f18b33d
#
_entry.id   dfe32dc6754463d48610ad7b2f18b33d
#
_cell.length_a   1.000
_cell.length_b   1.000
_cell.length_c   1.000
_cell.angle_alpha   90.00
_cell.angle_beta   90.00
_cell.angle_gamma   90.00
#
_symmetry.space_group_name_H-M   'P 1'
#
loop_
_entity.id
_entity.type
_entity.pdbx_description
1 polymer ?
#
loop_
_entity_poly.entity_id
_entity_poly.type
_entity_poly.pdbx_seq_one_letter_code
_entity_poly.pdbx_strand_id
1 'polypeptide(L)'
;MKNKNLPIIIGVIVVIIGLIFFMQGGDKSAKKSGDSAEPIVIPTHNWSSQVVMAYVIGGIFESNGNNVKYVPADSQAVYESIRIGDVTISHEVWESAFGKSFTTALDKGGILDWG
;
A
#
# COMPACT_ATOMS: atom_id res chain seq x y z
N MET A 1 3.45 -61.41 5.21
CA MET A 1 2.05 -61.11 5.14
C MET A 1 1.86 -59.85 4.30
N LYS A 2 1.26 -59.98 3.14
CA LYS A 2 0.85 -58.78 2.34
C LYS A 2 -0.29 -58.12 3.04
N ASN A 3 -0.11 -56.92 3.53
CA ASN A 3 -1.14 -56.14 4.16
C ASN A 3 -2.11 -55.65 3.05
N LYS A 4 -3.26 -56.30 2.92
CA LYS A 4 -4.27 -56.00 1.87
C LYS A 4 -4.79 -54.57 1.95
N ASN A 5 -4.57 -53.88 3.05
CA ASN A 5 -5.02 -52.51 3.30
C ASN A 5 -3.98 -51.44 2.90
N LEU A 6 -2.76 -51.86 2.55
CA LEU A 6 -1.67 -50.95 2.20
C LEU A 6 -2.01 -50.00 1.02
N PRO A 7 -2.58 -50.47 -0.09
CA PRO A 7 -2.98 -49.58 -1.18
C PRO A 7 -4.11 -48.62 -0.82
N ILE A 8 -5.00 -49.06 0.10
CA ILE A 8 -6.10 -48.17 0.59
C ILE A 8 -5.52 -47.06 1.48
N ILE A 9 -4.58 -47.39 2.35
CA ILE A 9 -3.88 -46.46 3.25
C ILE A 9 -3.12 -45.42 2.43
N ILE A 10 -2.39 -45.83 1.40
CA ILE A 10 -1.65 -44.94 0.50
C ILE A 10 -2.63 -43.98 -0.24
N GLY A 11 -3.74 -44.51 -0.73
CA GLY A 11 -4.78 -43.73 -1.40
C GLY A 11 -5.37 -42.64 -0.48
N VAL A 12 -5.67 -42.98 0.77
CA VAL A 12 -6.20 -42.06 1.78
C VAL A 12 -5.17 -40.97 2.10
N ILE A 13 -3.89 -41.33 2.26
CA ILE A 13 -2.80 -40.37 2.53
C ILE A 13 -2.64 -39.38 1.36
N VAL A 14 -2.68 -39.85 0.12
CA VAL A 14 -2.61 -38.99 -1.08
C VAL A 14 -3.79 -38.03 -1.15
N VAL A 15 -5.01 -38.47 -0.84
CA VAL A 15 -6.20 -37.62 -0.79
C VAL A 15 -6.07 -36.56 0.32
N ILE A 16 -5.58 -36.92 1.50
CA ILE A 16 -5.38 -35.98 2.61
C ILE A 16 -4.34 -34.94 2.26
N ILE A 17 -3.21 -35.34 1.66
CA ILE A 17 -2.17 -34.42 1.19
C ILE A 17 -2.71 -33.49 0.11
N GLY A 18 -3.49 -34.01 -0.83
CA GLY A 18 -4.15 -33.21 -1.87
C GLY A 18 -5.14 -32.20 -1.30
N LEU A 19 -5.93 -32.59 -0.28
CA LEU A 19 -6.85 -31.67 0.42
C LEU A 19 -6.11 -30.60 1.23
N ILE A 20 -5.00 -30.96 1.89
CA ILE A 20 -4.15 -29.99 2.60
C ILE A 20 -3.55 -28.99 1.63
N PHE A 21 -3.04 -29.44 0.48
CA PHE A 21 -2.54 -28.55 -0.58
C PHE A 21 -3.63 -27.67 -1.17
N PHE A 22 -4.84 -28.20 -1.34
CA PHE A 22 -5.98 -27.43 -1.85
C PHE A 22 -6.46 -26.39 -0.82
N MET A 23 -6.45 -26.72 0.47
CA MET A 23 -6.81 -25.77 1.54
C MET A 23 -5.72 -24.72 1.79
N GLN A 24 -4.44 -25.04 1.58
CA GLN A 24 -3.35 -24.08 1.63
C GLN A 24 -3.25 -23.20 0.37
N GLY A 25 -3.83 -23.65 -0.74
CA GLY A 25 -3.98 -22.86 -1.96
C GLY A 25 -5.08 -21.80 -1.91
N GLY A 26 -5.85 -21.74 -0.82
CA GLY A 26 -6.99 -20.83 -0.65
C GLY A 26 -6.63 -19.43 -0.14
N ASP A 27 -5.44 -19.21 0.37
CA ASP A 27 -4.91 -17.88 0.76
C ASP A 27 -3.83 -17.38 -0.21
N LYS A 28 -4.10 -17.48 -1.47
CA LYS A 28 -3.65 -16.44 -2.38
C LYS A 28 -4.66 -15.32 -2.23
N SER A 29 -4.51 -14.49 -1.20
CA SER A 29 -4.86 -13.08 -1.34
C SER A 29 -4.36 -12.71 -2.74
N ALA A 30 -5.27 -12.36 -3.63
CA ALA A 30 -4.90 -11.89 -4.94
C ALA A 30 -3.82 -10.85 -4.69
N LYS A 31 -2.58 -11.15 -5.12
CA LYS A 31 -1.45 -10.24 -4.93
C LYS A 31 -1.89 -8.98 -5.62
N LYS A 32 -2.20 -7.93 -4.85
CA LYS A 32 -2.61 -6.66 -5.41
C LYS A 32 -1.51 -6.29 -6.40
N SER A 33 -1.82 -6.27 -7.66
CA SER A 33 -0.88 -5.99 -8.74
C SER A 33 -0.87 -4.51 -9.05
N GLY A 34 -0.59 -3.69 -8.03
CA GLY A 34 -0.36 -2.27 -8.24
C GLY A 34 1.02 -2.01 -8.83
N ASP A 35 1.21 -0.82 -9.35
CA ASP A 35 2.47 -0.41 -10.00
C ASP A 35 3.61 -0.19 -8.99
N SER A 36 3.28 0.00 -7.73
CA SER A 36 4.26 0.21 -6.66
C SER A 36 4.46 -1.04 -5.81
N ALA A 37 5.72 -1.45 -5.62
CA ALA A 37 6.11 -2.50 -4.69
C ALA A 37 5.97 -2.05 -3.22
N GLU A 38 6.18 -0.77 -2.96
CA GLU A 38 6.06 -0.15 -1.65
C GLU A 38 4.68 0.49 -1.47
N PRO A 39 4.20 0.63 -0.24
CA PRO A 39 2.94 1.33 0.03
C PRO A 39 2.98 2.78 -0.46
N ILE A 40 1.87 3.23 -1.03
CA ILE A 40 1.64 4.66 -1.29
C ILE A 40 1.30 5.32 0.05
N VAL A 41 2.16 6.18 0.54
CA VAL A 41 1.98 6.87 1.82
C VAL A 41 1.35 8.24 1.57
N ILE A 42 0.14 8.43 2.08
CA ILE A 42 -0.68 9.63 1.91
C ILE A 42 -0.77 10.37 3.24
N PRO A 43 -0.45 11.67 3.28
CA PRO A 43 -0.53 12.44 4.51
C PRO A 43 -1.97 12.82 4.84
N THR A 44 -2.29 12.85 6.11
CA THR A 44 -3.52 13.44 6.63
C THR A 44 -3.17 14.67 7.49
N HIS A 45 -3.73 15.81 7.14
CA HIS A 45 -3.58 17.06 7.88
C HIS A 45 -4.77 17.28 8.82
N ASN A 46 -4.87 18.46 9.42
CA ASN A 46 -5.88 18.76 10.43
C ASN A 46 -7.12 19.51 9.90
N TRP A 47 -7.37 19.48 8.59
CA TRP A 47 -8.60 20.05 8.02
C TRP A 47 -9.34 19.05 7.12
N SER A 48 -10.67 19.20 7.09
CA SER A 48 -11.57 18.17 6.58
C SER A 48 -11.43 17.87 5.09
N SER A 49 -11.23 18.89 4.24
CA SER A 49 -11.13 18.69 2.80
C SER A 49 -9.92 17.83 2.43
N GLN A 50 -8.79 18.10 3.07
CA GLN A 50 -7.58 17.34 2.85
C GLN A 50 -7.73 15.88 3.29
N VAL A 51 -8.33 15.65 4.46
CA VAL A 51 -8.54 14.29 4.97
C VAL A 51 -9.48 13.51 4.06
N VAL A 52 -10.61 14.09 3.66
CA VAL A 52 -11.55 13.46 2.74
C VAL A 52 -10.87 13.10 1.42
N MET A 53 -10.12 14.03 0.83
CA MET A 53 -9.42 13.78 -0.43
C MET A 53 -8.29 12.77 -0.30
N ALA A 54 -7.60 12.72 0.85
CA ALA A 54 -6.61 11.69 1.12
C ALA A 54 -7.23 10.29 1.01
N TYR A 55 -8.39 10.08 1.59
CA TYR A 55 -9.10 8.79 1.51
C TYR A 55 -9.69 8.51 0.12
N VAL A 56 -10.17 9.52 -0.58
CA VAL A 56 -10.64 9.36 -1.98
C VAL A 56 -9.49 8.91 -2.88
N ILE A 57 -8.36 9.60 -2.82
CA ILE A 57 -7.17 9.29 -3.63
C ILE A 57 -6.59 7.93 -3.24
N GLY A 58 -6.51 7.65 -1.94
CA GLY A 58 -6.07 6.35 -1.44
C GLY A 58 -6.96 5.22 -1.92
N GLY A 59 -8.28 5.40 -1.91
CA GLY A 59 -9.24 4.42 -2.45
C GLY A 59 -9.05 4.17 -3.95
N ILE A 60 -8.68 5.18 -4.72
CA ILE A 60 -8.34 5.03 -6.14
C ILE A 60 -7.07 4.17 -6.30
N PHE A 61 -6.01 4.44 -5.54
CA PHE A 61 -4.81 3.62 -5.57
C PHE A 61 -5.08 2.18 -5.15
N GLU A 62 -5.88 1.97 -4.09
CA GLU A 62 -6.27 0.65 -3.64
C GLU A 62 -7.08 -0.11 -4.69
N SER A 63 -7.99 0.56 -5.40
CA SER A 63 -8.78 -0.04 -6.47
C SER A 63 -7.91 -0.49 -7.66
N ASN A 64 -6.77 0.18 -7.87
CA ASN A 64 -5.77 -0.18 -8.85
C ASN A 64 -4.74 -1.23 -8.33
N GLY A 65 -4.96 -1.77 -7.14
CA GLY A 65 -4.14 -2.84 -6.60
C GLY A 65 -2.94 -2.41 -5.78
N ASN A 66 -2.77 -1.11 -5.50
CA ASN A 66 -1.70 -0.61 -4.64
C ASN A 66 -2.03 -0.79 -3.15
N ASN A 67 -1.01 -0.95 -2.34
CA ASN A 67 -1.15 -0.79 -0.90
C ASN A 67 -1.09 0.69 -0.55
N VAL A 68 -1.95 1.13 0.36
CA VAL A 68 -2.01 2.53 0.80
C VAL A 68 -1.83 2.59 2.31
N LYS A 69 -1.09 3.58 2.76
CA LYS A 69 -0.88 3.89 4.17
C LYS A 69 -1.17 5.38 4.39
N TYR A 70 -1.96 5.68 5.41
CA TYR A 70 -2.25 7.05 5.81
C TYR A 70 -1.41 7.41 7.03
N VAL A 71 -0.78 8.58 7.01
CA VAL A 71 0.05 9.07 8.12
C VAL A 71 -0.33 10.49 8.48
N PRO A 72 -0.53 10.82 9.75
CA PRO A 72 -0.66 12.21 10.19
C PRO A 72 0.62 12.97 9.85
N ALA A 73 0.48 14.14 9.25
CA ALA A 73 1.61 14.97 8.88
C ALA A 73 1.28 16.45 9.09
N ASP A 74 2.25 17.21 9.60
CA ASP A 74 2.16 18.65 9.65
C ASP A 74 2.24 19.23 8.23
N SER A 75 1.39 20.21 7.95
CA SER A 75 1.26 20.82 6.63
C SER A 75 2.49 21.58 6.13
N GLN A 76 3.41 21.97 7.02
CA GLN A 76 4.69 22.57 6.64
C GLN A 76 5.81 21.53 6.51
N ALA A 77 5.80 20.53 7.39
CA ALA A 77 6.82 19.49 7.43
C ALA A 77 6.62 18.42 6.34
N VAL A 78 5.43 18.30 5.76
CA VAL A 78 5.10 17.27 4.78
C VAL A 78 6.01 17.28 3.55
N TYR A 79 6.45 18.44 3.10
CA TYR A 79 7.30 18.57 1.91
C TYR A 79 8.69 17.95 2.13
N GLU A 80 9.25 18.12 3.32
CA GLU A 80 10.51 17.45 3.68
C GLU A 80 10.28 15.93 3.80
N SER A 81 9.14 15.51 4.34
CA SER A 81 8.79 14.08 4.43
C SER A 81 8.64 13.43 3.05
N ILE A 82 8.12 14.16 2.06
CA ILE A 82 8.11 13.70 0.66
C ILE A 82 9.53 13.61 0.12
N ARG A 83 10.34 14.64 0.34
CA ARG A 83 11.71 14.70 -0.17
C ARG A 83 12.57 13.54 0.31
N ILE A 84 12.42 13.12 1.55
CA ILE A 84 13.17 12.00 2.14
C ILE A 84 12.51 10.64 1.95
N GLY A 85 11.30 10.58 1.36
CA GLY A 85 10.60 9.34 1.03
C GLY A 85 9.68 8.77 2.10
N ASP A 86 9.44 9.48 3.21
CA ASP A 86 8.53 9.04 4.28
C ASP A 86 7.05 9.18 3.86
N VAL A 87 6.77 10.14 2.98
CA VAL A 87 5.46 10.39 2.37
C VAL A 87 5.62 10.32 0.86
N THR A 88 4.65 9.72 0.17
CA THR A 88 4.73 9.54 -1.28
C THR A 88 4.21 10.73 -2.05
N ILE A 89 3.09 11.30 -1.63
CA ILE A 89 2.39 12.38 -2.33
C ILE A 89 1.83 13.39 -1.34
N SER A 90 1.67 14.64 -1.80
CA SER A 90 0.77 15.62 -1.21
C SER A 90 -0.20 16.09 -2.30
N HIS A 91 -1.49 15.89 -2.07
CA HIS A 91 -2.53 16.16 -3.04
C HIS A 91 -3.15 17.56 -2.91
N GLU A 92 -2.81 18.27 -1.85
CA GLU A 92 -3.32 19.61 -1.57
C GLU A 92 -2.18 20.49 -1.07
N VAL A 93 -1.76 21.42 -1.91
CA VAL A 93 -0.66 22.35 -1.62
C VAL A 93 -1.20 23.78 -1.66
N TRP A 94 -1.09 24.47 -0.53
CA TRP A 94 -1.48 25.88 -0.41
C TRP A 94 -0.24 26.76 -0.44
N GLU A 95 0.20 27.13 -1.62
CA GLU A 95 1.42 27.92 -1.81
C GLU A 95 1.40 29.24 -1.04
N SER A 96 0.25 29.90 -0.96
CA SER A 96 0.10 31.15 -0.21
C SER A 96 0.33 30.99 1.30
N ALA A 97 0.09 29.80 1.86
CA ALA A 97 0.27 29.52 3.27
C ALA A 97 1.59 28.81 3.59
N PHE A 98 2.02 27.89 2.73
CA PHE A 98 3.14 26.98 2.99
C PHE A 98 4.25 27.08 1.93
N GLY A 99 4.18 28.07 1.03
CA GLY A 99 5.03 28.19 -0.14
C GLY A 99 6.53 28.19 0.17
N LYS A 100 6.95 28.78 1.30
CA LYS A 100 8.36 28.76 1.69
C LYS A 100 8.86 27.35 1.99
N SER A 101 8.09 26.52 2.68
CA SER A 101 8.48 25.13 2.98
C SER A 101 8.48 24.30 1.71
N PHE A 102 7.50 24.50 0.83
CA PHE A 102 7.39 23.85 -0.46
C PHE A 102 8.55 24.20 -1.39
N THR A 103 8.81 25.49 -1.61
CA THR A 103 9.91 25.94 -2.48
C THR A 103 11.28 25.53 -1.95
N THR A 104 11.48 25.55 -0.63
CA THR A 104 12.73 25.06 -0.02
C THR A 104 12.94 23.57 -0.31
N ALA A 105 11.89 22.76 -0.22
CA ALA A 105 11.99 21.34 -0.52
C ALA A 105 12.21 21.08 -2.03
N LEU A 106 11.58 21.85 -2.91
CA LEU A 106 11.85 21.82 -4.35
C LEU A 106 13.31 22.15 -4.66
N ASP A 107 13.85 23.21 -4.06
CA ASP A 107 15.24 23.66 -4.27
C ASP A 107 16.26 22.61 -3.81
N LYS A 108 15.96 21.87 -2.76
CA LYS A 108 16.79 20.75 -2.30
C LYS A 108 16.73 19.52 -3.23
N GLY A 109 15.73 19.43 -4.08
CA GLY A 109 15.48 18.29 -4.97
C GLY A 109 14.81 17.10 -4.29
N GLY A 110 14.29 16.16 -5.08
CA GLY A 110 13.62 14.97 -4.61
C GLY A 110 12.08 15.09 -4.52
N ILE A 111 11.52 16.21 -4.93
CA ILE A 111 10.08 16.42 -5.11
C ILE A 111 9.81 16.73 -6.58
N LEU A 112 8.72 16.15 -7.10
CA LEU A 112 8.15 16.50 -8.39
C LEU A 112 6.89 17.32 -8.17
N ASP A 113 6.82 18.48 -8.81
CA ASP A 113 5.61 19.31 -8.87
C ASP A 113 4.87 19.02 -10.18
N TRP A 114 3.63 18.61 -10.05
CA TRP A 114 2.77 18.27 -11.18
C TRP A 114 1.72 19.35 -11.50
N GLY A 115 1.80 20.50 -10.85
CA GLY A 115 0.92 21.65 -11.07
C GLY A 115 -0.10 21.91 -10.01
#